data_53507ff4653f3bf874e0a3ec3473d0bd
#
_entry.id   53507ff4653f3bf874e0a3ec3473d0bd
#
_cell.length_a   1.000
_cell.length_b   1.000
_cell.length_c   1.000
_cell.angle_alpha   90.00
_cell.angle_beta   90.00
_cell.angle_gamma   90.00
#
_symmetry.space_group_name_H-M   'P 1'
#
loop_
_entity.id
_entity.type
_entity.pdbx_description
1 polymer ?
#
loop_
_entity_poly.entity_id
_entity_poly.type
_entity_poly.pdbx_seq_one_letter_code
_entity_poly.pdbx_strand_id
1 'polypeptide(L)'
;MGMNSRKDFSIKNAIRIVFILAMLLSIGGIGYLIFSGWLSSAEKTAGSIVETIGEGIYNRVVSFMHEPDHINDANRKIIENGILDLYDEESRDKFFVGVLSSQQEEIYSFSYGTENGEYYGARRNEKGVIEIMRNDVSTGGNSWYYSVNEDLTAGERVVVAGKFDPRTRAWYKAVQEAAGPAFSPIYKHFVMSDLTISAAWPIYD
;
A
#
# COMPACT_ATOMS: atom_id res chain seq x y z
N MET A 1 -61.21 38.40 59.18
CA MET A 1 -62.25 37.85 58.27
C MET A 1 -61.70 38.00 56.85
N GLY A 2 -60.99 36.99 56.40
CA GLY A 2 -60.29 36.99 55.08
C GLY A 2 -61.15 36.32 54.03
N MET A 3 -61.61 37.10 53.08
CA MET A 3 -62.40 36.62 51.91
C MET A 3 -61.42 35.92 50.98
N ASN A 4 -61.59 34.62 50.88
CA ASN A 4 -60.89 33.75 49.93
C ASN A 4 -61.51 33.97 48.53
N SER A 5 -60.88 34.82 47.71
CA SER A 5 -61.28 35.02 46.30
C SER A 5 -60.91 33.77 45.48
N ARG A 6 -61.85 32.84 45.27
CA ARG A 6 -61.76 31.82 44.25
C ARG A 6 -61.75 32.53 42.90
N LYS A 7 -60.62 32.56 42.23
CA LYS A 7 -60.53 32.97 40.83
C LYS A 7 -61.29 31.94 40.01
N ASP A 8 -62.51 32.31 39.53
CA ASP A 8 -63.29 31.49 38.62
C ASP A 8 -62.48 31.30 37.30
N PHE A 9 -62.05 30.10 37.10
CA PHE A 9 -61.30 29.73 35.89
C PHE A 9 -62.26 29.70 34.73
N SER A 10 -62.18 30.70 33.82
CA SER A 10 -63.08 30.81 32.69
C SER A 10 -62.93 29.61 31.76
N ILE A 11 -64.03 28.98 31.39
CA ILE A 11 -64.10 27.85 30.44
C ILE A 11 -63.32 28.17 29.15
N LYS A 12 -63.33 29.42 28.67
CA LYS A 12 -62.54 29.86 27.50
C LYS A 12 -61.04 29.71 27.76
N ASN A 13 -60.55 29.98 28.91
CA ASN A 13 -59.13 29.84 29.25
C ASN A 13 -58.73 28.36 29.41
N ALA A 14 -59.63 27.54 29.96
CA ALA A 14 -59.39 26.10 30.02
C ALA A 14 -59.24 25.49 28.61
N ILE A 15 -60.15 25.84 27.70
CA ILE A 15 -60.10 25.37 26.30
C ILE A 15 -58.80 25.86 25.60
N ARG A 16 -58.38 27.11 25.79
CA ARG A 16 -57.12 27.62 25.23
C ARG A 16 -55.91 26.85 25.71
N ILE A 17 -55.83 26.58 27.02
CA ILE A 17 -54.71 25.85 27.61
C ILE A 17 -54.67 24.43 27.09
N VAL A 18 -55.78 23.72 27.03
CA VAL A 18 -55.83 22.36 26.48
C VAL A 18 -55.39 22.33 25.03
N PHE A 19 -55.84 23.32 24.22
CA PHE A 19 -55.45 23.41 22.83
C PHE A 19 -53.95 23.68 22.66
N ILE A 20 -53.39 24.62 23.44
CA ILE A 20 -51.93 24.90 23.45
C ILE A 20 -51.15 23.68 23.86
N LEU A 21 -51.57 22.98 24.91
CA LEU A 21 -50.90 21.76 25.35
C LEU A 21 -50.93 20.65 24.31
N ALA A 22 -52.07 20.43 23.67
CA ALA A 22 -52.23 19.45 22.59
C ALA A 22 -51.31 19.81 21.39
N MET A 23 -51.23 21.10 21.05
CA MET A 23 -50.35 21.57 19.98
C MET A 23 -48.88 21.39 20.30
N LEU A 24 -48.45 21.72 21.54
CA LEU A 24 -47.08 21.51 22.01
C LEU A 24 -46.68 20.03 22.04
N LEU A 25 -47.60 19.14 22.51
CA LEU A 25 -47.36 17.71 22.50
C LEU A 25 -47.24 17.15 21.07
N SER A 26 -48.09 17.61 20.15
CA SER A 26 -48.05 17.18 18.75
C SER A 26 -46.75 17.62 18.06
N ILE A 27 -46.36 18.90 18.21
CA ILE A 27 -45.10 19.43 17.63
C ILE A 27 -43.88 18.77 18.27
N GLY A 28 -43.89 18.64 19.60
CA GLY A 28 -42.79 17.99 20.34
C GLY A 28 -42.65 16.51 19.99
N GLY A 29 -43.77 15.80 19.87
CA GLY A 29 -43.78 14.38 19.48
C GLY A 29 -43.25 14.16 18.06
N ILE A 30 -43.74 14.94 17.10
CA ILE A 30 -43.28 14.86 15.71
C ILE A 30 -41.79 15.27 15.62
N GLY A 31 -41.42 16.35 16.29
CA GLY A 31 -40.00 16.80 16.31
C GLY A 31 -39.07 15.74 16.88
N TYR A 32 -39.47 15.08 17.96
CA TYR A 32 -38.69 13.98 18.56
C TYR A 32 -38.56 12.78 17.59
N LEU A 33 -39.63 12.36 16.93
CA LEU A 33 -39.60 11.24 15.98
C LEU A 33 -38.67 11.55 14.77
N ILE A 34 -38.80 12.77 14.23
CA ILE A 34 -37.95 13.20 13.11
C ILE A 34 -36.47 13.25 13.55
N PHE A 35 -36.19 13.85 14.69
CA PHE A 35 -34.83 14.00 15.21
C PHE A 35 -34.20 12.64 15.53
N SER A 36 -34.91 11.76 16.23
CA SER A 36 -34.42 10.40 16.54
C SER A 36 -34.19 9.55 15.27
N GLY A 37 -35.11 9.65 14.30
CA GLY A 37 -34.94 8.99 13.01
C GLY A 37 -33.73 9.51 12.22
N TRP A 38 -33.55 10.83 12.20
CA TRP A 38 -32.38 11.44 11.55
C TRP A 38 -31.08 11.02 12.24
N LEU A 39 -31.00 11.05 13.57
CA LEU A 39 -29.81 10.65 14.33
C LEU A 39 -29.46 9.17 14.06
N SER A 40 -30.43 8.27 14.14
CA SER A 40 -30.21 6.85 13.81
C SER A 40 -29.78 6.63 12.37
N SER A 41 -30.35 7.39 11.42
CA SER A 41 -29.93 7.32 10.01
C SER A 41 -28.50 7.84 9.81
N ALA A 42 -28.12 8.92 10.49
CA ALA A 42 -26.77 9.48 10.45
C ALA A 42 -25.73 8.49 11.01
N GLU A 43 -26.02 7.86 12.15
CA GLU A 43 -25.16 6.83 12.74
C GLU A 43 -24.98 5.61 11.82
N LYS A 44 -26.06 5.11 11.23
CA LYS A 44 -25.99 4.00 10.27
C LYS A 44 -25.18 4.35 9.03
N THR A 45 -25.39 5.56 8.49
CA THR A 45 -24.65 6.03 7.32
C THR A 45 -23.17 6.20 7.63
N ALA A 46 -22.83 6.79 8.79
CA ALA A 46 -21.45 6.92 9.23
C ALA A 46 -20.79 5.54 9.42
N GLY A 47 -21.47 4.59 10.05
CA GLY A 47 -21.00 3.22 10.20
C GLY A 47 -20.72 2.53 8.85
N SER A 48 -21.66 2.62 7.91
CA SER A 48 -21.51 2.05 6.57
C SER A 48 -20.36 2.69 5.77
N ILE A 49 -20.15 3.99 5.91
CA ILE A 49 -19.02 4.68 5.26
C ILE A 49 -17.68 4.15 5.82
N VAL A 50 -17.57 4.03 7.15
CA VAL A 50 -16.36 3.51 7.80
C VAL A 50 -16.06 2.08 7.37
N GLU A 51 -17.07 1.22 7.31
CA GLU A 51 -16.95 -0.17 6.85
C GLU A 51 -16.50 -0.22 5.38
N THR A 52 -17.16 0.53 4.49
CA THR A 52 -16.81 0.59 3.07
C THR A 52 -15.39 1.10 2.84
N ILE A 53 -14.97 2.15 3.59
CA ILE A 53 -13.60 2.65 3.52
C ILE A 53 -12.62 1.60 4.04
N GLY A 54 -12.94 0.94 5.15
CA GLY A 54 -12.12 -0.12 5.73
C GLY A 54 -11.90 -1.28 4.78
N GLU A 55 -12.96 -1.78 4.15
CA GLU A 55 -12.88 -2.82 3.12
C GLU A 55 -12.10 -2.35 1.89
N GLY A 56 -12.30 -1.11 1.45
CA GLY A 56 -11.57 -0.52 0.33
C GLY A 56 -10.06 -0.44 0.60
N ILE A 57 -9.67 -0.01 1.79
CA ILE A 57 -8.25 0.03 2.21
C ILE A 57 -7.69 -1.39 2.29
N TYR A 58 -8.40 -2.31 2.96
CA TYR A 58 -7.97 -3.70 3.07
C TYR A 58 -7.73 -4.34 1.71
N ASN A 59 -8.69 -4.24 0.80
CA ASN A 59 -8.58 -4.81 -0.55
C ASN A 59 -7.42 -4.19 -1.33
N ARG A 60 -7.18 -2.89 -1.17
CA ARG A 60 -6.06 -2.20 -1.84
C ARG A 60 -4.70 -2.65 -1.30
N VAL A 61 -4.58 -2.83 0.01
CA VAL A 61 -3.36 -3.35 0.64
C VAL A 61 -3.11 -4.80 0.21
N VAL A 62 -4.14 -5.64 0.24
CA VAL A 62 -4.02 -7.05 -0.19
C VAL A 62 -3.61 -7.14 -1.66
N SER A 63 -4.24 -6.38 -2.55
CA SER A 63 -3.87 -6.35 -3.97
C SER A 63 -2.43 -5.86 -4.16
N PHE A 64 -2.03 -4.81 -3.46
CA PHE A 64 -0.67 -4.28 -3.51
C PHE A 64 0.38 -5.32 -3.06
N MET A 65 0.08 -6.11 -2.05
CA MET A 65 0.98 -7.17 -1.58
C MET A 65 1.01 -8.39 -2.51
N HIS A 66 -0.10 -8.70 -3.20
CA HIS A 66 -0.16 -9.83 -4.11
C HIS A 66 0.58 -9.61 -5.43
N GLU A 67 0.65 -8.38 -5.92
CA GLU A 67 1.28 -8.08 -7.21
C GLU A 67 2.77 -8.46 -7.26
N PRO A 68 3.62 -8.04 -6.30
CA PRO A 68 5.03 -8.47 -6.27
C PRO A 68 5.21 -9.97 -6.12
N ASP A 69 4.32 -10.64 -5.40
CA ASP A 69 4.36 -12.08 -5.19
C ASP A 69 4.12 -12.84 -6.51
N HIS A 70 3.12 -12.44 -7.27
CA HIS A 70 2.85 -12.99 -8.61
C HIS A 70 3.99 -12.77 -9.59
N ILE A 71 4.58 -11.58 -9.60
CA ILE A 71 5.74 -11.24 -10.44
C ILE A 71 6.90 -12.18 -10.11
N ASN A 72 7.20 -12.36 -8.83
CA ASN A 72 8.29 -13.22 -8.38
C ASN A 72 8.05 -14.69 -8.73
N ASP A 73 6.85 -15.24 -8.51
CA ASP A 73 6.55 -16.64 -8.85
C ASP A 73 6.68 -16.92 -10.35
N ALA A 74 6.14 -16.02 -11.18
CA ALA A 74 6.24 -16.17 -12.64
C ALA A 74 7.70 -16.11 -13.11
N ASN A 75 8.45 -15.14 -12.63
CA ASN A 75 9.84 -14.95 -13.07
C ASN A 75 10.78 -16.01 -12.50
N ARG A 76 10.55 -16.50 -11.27
CA ARG A 76 11.26 -17.65 -10.74
C ARG A 76 11.12 -18.87 -11.66
N LYS A 77 9.91 -19.17 -12.13
CA LYS A 77 9.67 -20.28 -13.07
C LYS A 77 10.39 -20.11 -14.40
N ILE A 78 10.53 -18.88 -14.90
CA ILE A 78 11.31 -18.60 -16.12
C ILE A 78 12.79 -18.94 -15.90
N ILE A 79 13.34 -18.59 -14.74
CA ILE A 79 14.73 -18.86 -14.39
C ILE A 79 14.97 -20.36 -14.14
N GLU A 80 14.16 -21.00 -13.27
CA GLU A 80 14.29 -22.41 -12.92
C GLU A 80 14.12 -23.36 -14.11
N ASN A 81 13.31 -23.00 -15.11
CA ASN A 81 13.17 -23.77 -16.35
C ASN A 81 14.25 -23.48 -17.39
N GLY A 82 15.26 -22.66 -17.06
CA GLY A 82 16.38 -22.37 -17.95
C GLY A 82 16.01 -21.54 -19.18
N ILE A 83 14.85 -20.83 -19.14
CA ILE A 83 14.42 -19.95 -20.23
C ILE A 83 15.29 -18.69 -20.24
N LEU A 84 15.73 -18.25 -19.06
CA LEU A 84 16.66 -17.14 -18.87
C LEU A 84 17.94 -17.66 -18.26
N ASP A 85 19.08 -17.35 -18.89
CA ASP A 85 20.41 -17.50 -18.29
C ASP A 85 20.77 -16.21 -17.55
N LEU A 86 20.83 -16.30 -16.21
CA LEU A 86 21.22 -15.16 -15.38
C LEU A 86 22.73 -14.78 -15.48
N TYR A 87 23.55 -15.67 -16.06
CA TYR A 87 24.97 -15.40 -16.30
C TYR A 87 25.22 -14.67 -17.62
N ASP A 88 24.27 -14.74 -18.56
CA ASP A 88 24.33 -13.92 -19.78
C ASP A 88 23.88 -12.49 -19.48
N GLU A 89 24.83 -11.57 -19.52
CA GLU A 89 24.65 -10.18 -19.12
C GLU A 89 23.56 -9.47 -19.92
N GLU A 90 23.56 -9.67 -21.24
CA GLU A 90 22.63 -9.00 -22.14
C GLU A 90 21.19 -9.49 -21.93
N SER A 91 20.98 -10.79 -21.86
CA SER A 91 19.68 -11.40 -21.62
C SER A 91 19.14 -11.03 -20.23
N ARG A 92 20.00 -11.02 -19.23
CA ARG A 92 19.70 -10.62 -17.86
C ARG A 92 19.23 -9.18 -17.80
N ASP A 93 19.96 -8.24 -18.40
CA ASP A 93 19.62 -6.81 -18.37
C ASP A 93 18.26 -6.57 -19.05
N LYS A 94 18.07 -7.13 -20.27
CA LYS A 94 16.81 -7.06 -21.02
C LYS A 94 15.64 -7.60 -20.22
N PHE A 95 15.84 -8.72 -19.53
CA PHE A 95 14.81 -9.33 -18.70
C PHE A 95 14.39 -8.43 -17.55
N PHE A 96 15.33 -7.96 -16.72
CA PHE A 96 15.00 -7.12 -15.55
C PHE A 96 14.40 -5.77 -15.94
N VAL A 97 14.90 -5.14 -17.00
CA VAL A 97 14.34 -3.91 -17.54
C VAL A 97 12.95 -4.16 -18.10
N GLY A 98 12.76 -5.24 -18.89
CA GLY A 98 11.47 -5.59 -19.47
C GLY A 98 10.42 -5.89 -18.43
N VAL A 99 10.75 -6.67 -17.40
CA VAL A 99 9.85 -6.94 -16.28
C VAL A 99 9.48 -5.65 -15.56
N LEU A 100 10.45 -4.83 -15.16
CA LEU A 100 10.18 -3.62 -14.41
C LEU A 100 9.38 -2.58 -15.23
N SER A 101 9.68 -2.43 -16.52
CA SER A 101 8.95 -1.49 -17.39
C SER A 101 7.48 -1.87 -17.61
N SER A 102 7.14 -3.14 -17.47
CA SER A 102 5.75 -3.62 -17.54
C SER A 102 4.95 -3.43 -16.26
N GLN A 103 5.61 -3.03 -15.14
CA GLN A 103 4.97 -2.87 -13.85
C GLN A 103 4.55 -1.43 -13.58
N GLN A 104 3.62 -1.27 -12.62
CA GLN A 104 3.20 0.04 -12.13
C GLN A 104 4.38 0.78 -11.47
N GLU A 105 4.27 2.10 -11.39
CA GLU A 105 5.35 2.95 -10.86
C GLU A 105 5.67 2.68 -9.38
N GLU A 106 4.71 2.15 -8.64
CA GLU A 106 4.85 1.74 -7.25
C GLU A 106 5.85 0.58 -7.07
N ILE A 107 6.05 -0.25 -8.10
CA ILE A 107 7.13 -1.25 -8.10
C ILE A 107 8.43 -0.56 -8.43
N TYR A 108 9.21 -0.29 -7.38
CA TYR A 108 10.44 0.47 -7.48
C TYR A 108 11.57 -0.29 -8.17
N SER A 109 11.76 -1.58 -7.87
CA SER A 109 12.84 -2.38 -8.42
C SER A 109 12.45 -3.85 -8.56
N PHE A 110 13.11 -4.50 -9.51
CA PHE A 110 13.09 -5.94 -9.67
C PHE A 110 14.53 -6.43 -9.83
N SER A 111 14.97 -7.36 -8.96
CA SER A 111 16.37 -7.69 -8.82
C SER A 111 16.59 -9.03 -8.14
N TYR A 112 17.81 -9.57 -8.21
CA TYR A 112 18.22 -10.73 -7.45
C TYR A 112 19.61 -10.56 -6.84
N GLY A 113 19.86 -11.29 -5.74
CA GLY A 113 21.14 -11.38 -5.07
C GLY A 113 21.61 -12.81 -4.97
N THR A 114 22.89 -13.05 -5.25
CA THR A 114 23.49 -14.39 -5.21
C THR A 114 24.08 -14.70 -3.83
N GLU A 115 24.32 -15.99 -3.56
CA GLU A 115 25.07 -16.44 -2.38
C GLU A 115 26.51 -15.90 -2.35
N ASN A 116 27.08 -15.59 -3.51
CA ASN A 116 28.42 -15.01 -3.62
C ASN A 116 28.46 -13.51 -3.31
N GLY A 117 27.27 -12.89 -3.06
CA GLY A 117 27.17 -11.47 -2.73
C GLY A 117 27.05 -10.56 -3.94
N GLU A 118 26.82 -11.12 -5.11
CA GLU A 118 26.53 -10.34 -6.32
C GLU A 118 25.06 -9.88 -6.33
N TYR A 119 24.79 -8.77 -7.01
CA TYR A 119 23.46 -8.17 -7.06
C TYR A 119 23.20 -7.53 -8.41
N TYR A 120 22.12 -7.93 -9.05
CA TYR A 120 21.73 -7.50 -10.39
C TYR A 120 20.25 -7.20 -10.47
N GLY A 121 19.86 -6.32 -11.40
CA GLY A 121 18.46 -6.02 -11.64
C GLY A 121 18.24 -4.66 -12.28
N ALA A 122 17.01 -4.17 -12.18
CA ALA A 122 16.61 -2.85 -12.62
C ALA A 122 15.87 -2.12 -11.50
N ARG A 123 15.98 -0.78 -11.48
CA ARG A 123 15.25 0.09 -10.56
C ARG A 123 14.71 1.32 -11.26
N ARG A 124 13.77 2.01 -10.64
CA ARG A 124 13.39 3.38 -10.99
C ARG A 124 14.19 4.36 -10.14
N ASN A 125 14.69 5.43 -10.72
CA ASN A 125 15.28 6.51 -9.95
C ASN A 125 14.20 7.51 -9.47
N GLU A 126 14.60 8.58 -8.77
CA GLU A 126 13.68 9.61 -8.26
C GLU A 126 12.81 10.30 -9.34
N LYS A 127 13.19 10.19 -10.61
CA LYS A 127 12.46 10.73 -11.76
C LYS A 127 11.60 9.67 -12.46
N GLY A 128 11.51 8.44 -11.92
CA GLY A 128 10.82 7.32 -12.54
C GLY A 128 11.57 6.66 -13.71
N VAL A 129 12.80 7.12 -14.03
CA VAL A 129 13.60 6.55 -15.11
C VAL A 129 14.22 5.23 -14.66
N ILE A 130 14.15 4.21 -15.52
CA ILE A 130 14.72 2.88 -15.22
C ILE A 130 16.24 2.92 -15.41
N GLU A 131 16.94 2.31 -14.47
CA GLU A 131 18.39 2.12 -14.44
C GLU A 131 18.71 0.65 -14.19
N ILE A 132 19.72 0.13 -14.86
CA ILE A 132 20.25 -1.24 -14.63
C ILE A 132 21.19 -1.21 -13.43
N MET A 133 21.05 -2.18 -12.54
CA MET A 133 21.87 -2.34 -11.34
C MET A 133 22.85 -3.47 -11.49
N ARG A 134 24.14 -3.24 -11.13
CA ARG A 134 25.18 -4.26 -11.06
C ARG A 134 26.05 -4.08 -9.83
N ASN A 135 26.31 -5.18 -9.19
CA ASN A 135 27.27 -5.28 -8.10
C ASN A 135 27.92 -6.68 -8.14
N ASP A 136 29.18 -6.73 -8.51
CA ASP A 136 29.95 -7.96 -8.62
C ASP A 136 31.44 -7.70 -8.41
N VAL A 137 32.27 -8.66 -8.77
CA VAL A 137 33.75 -8.54 -8.68
C VAL A 137 34.27 -7.42 -9.56
N SER A 138 33.69 -7.20 -10.76
CA SER A 138 34.14 -6.16 -11.71
C SER A 138 33.86 -4.76 -11.17
N THR A 139 32.80 -4.57 -10.39
CA THR A 139 32.48 -3.31 -9.71
C THR A 139 33.25 -3.13 -8.39
N GLY A 140 34.05 -4.13 -8.02
CA GLY A 140 34.70 -4.19 -6.72
C GLY A 140 33.72 -4.23 -5.55
N GLY A 141 32.51 -4.78 -5.74
CA GLY A 141 31.45 -4.87 -4.73
C GLY A 141 30.73 -3.53 -4.46
N ASN A 142 30.82 -2.57 -5.37
CA ASN A 142 30.03 -1.34 -5.31
C ASN A 142 28.77 -1.49 -6.17
N SER A 143 27.65 -0.95 -5.74
CA SER A 143 26.45 -0.85 -6.59
C SER A 143 26.66 0.23 -7.64
N TRP A 144 26.73 -0.20 -8.89
CA TRP A 144 26.78 0.68 -10.05
C TRP A 144 25.42 0.66 -10.75
N TYR A 145 25.02 1.83 -11.25
CA TYR A 145 23.77 2.00 -11.97
C TYR A 145 24.07 2.58 -13.34
N TYR A 146 23.41 2.01 -14.35
CA TYR A 146 23.60 2.35 -15.75
C TYR A 146 22.29 2.87 -16.34
N SER A 147 22.38 3.80 -17.27
CA SER A 147 21.26 4.14 -18.15
C SER A 147 20.83 2.94 -18.98
N VAL A 148 19.62 2.95 -19.49
CA VAL A 148 19.08 1.91 -20.36
C VAL A 148 19.10 2.40 -21.80
N ASN A 149 19.70 1.60 -22.70
CA ASN A 149 19.67 1.82 -24.14
C ASN A 149 18.31 1.43 -24.75
N GLU A 150 18.06 1.79 -26.01
CA GLU A 150 16.83 1.44 -26.73
C GLU A 150 16.61 -0.07 -26.84
N ASP A 151 17.67 -0.87 -26.88
CA ASP A 151 17.65 -2.33 -26.92
C ASP A 151 17.58 -2.99 -25.54
N LEU A 152 17.32 -2.19 -24.48
CA LEU A 152 17.21 -2.59 -23.08
C LEU A 152 18.53 -3.07 -22.43
N THR A 153 19.66 -2.83 -23.04
CA THR A 153 20.99 -3.11 -22.50
C THR A 153 21.54 -1.95 -21.66
N ALA A 154 22.61 -2.20 -20.88
CA ALA A 154 23.25 -1.16 -20.10
C ALA A 154 23.96 -0.13 -21.01
N GLY A 155 23.66 1.15 -20.77
CA GLY A 155 24.33 2.27 -21.39
C GLY A 155 25.45 2.83 -20.53
N GLU A 156 25.49 4.15 -20.36
CA GLU A 156 26.50 4.82 -19.54
C GLU A 156 26.25 4.60 -18.04
N ARG A 157 27.32 4.50 -17.27
CA ARG A 157 27.24 4.46 -15.81
C ARG A 157 26.87 5.83 -15.25
N VAL A 158 25.71 5.90 -14.61
CA VAL A 158 25.11 7.16 -14.11
C VAL A 158 25.28 7.36 -12.59
N VAL A 159 25.38 6.25 -11.81
CA VAL A 159 25.50 6.33 -10.35
C VAL A 159 26.51 5.28 -9.83
N VAL A 160 27.25 5.64 -8.78
CA VAL A 160 28.03 4.74 -7.93
C VAL A 160 27.55 4.93 -6.50
N ALA A 161 26.88 3.94 -5.94
CA ALA A 161 26.23 4.05 -4.62
C ALA A 161 27.04 3.41 -3.46
N GLY A 162 28.27 3.01 -3.71
CA GLY A 162 29.15 2.41 -2.69
C GLY A 162 28.93 0.92 -2.49
N LYS A 163 29.58 0.38 -1.44
CA LYS A 163 29.56 -1.06 -1.14
C LYS A 163 28.16 -1.56 -0.81
N PHE A 164 27.82 -2.68 -1.41
CA PHE A 164 26.53 -3.33 -1.19
C PHE A 164 26.72 -4.84 -1.16
N ASP A 165 26.19 -5.48 -0.14
CA ASP A 165 26.11 -6.94 -0.04
C ASP A 165 24.64 -7.34 0.15
N PRO A 166 24.02 -8.03 -0.83
CA PRO A 166 22.61 -8.43 -0.74
C PRO A 166 22.33 -9.32 0.46
N ARG A 167 23.28 -10.15 0.89
CA ARG A 167 23.12 -11.10 2.02
C ARG A 167 22.90 -10.40 3.35
N THR A 168 23.30 -9.13 3.46
CA THR A 168 23.07 -8.30 4.67
C THR A 168 21.71 -7.65 4.71
N ARG A 169 20.94 -7.71 3.62
CA ARG A 169 19.68 -6.99 3.46
C ARG A 169 18.49 -7.71 4.08
N ALA A 170 17.51 -6.92 4.51
CA ALA A 170 16.32 -7.42 5.20
C ALA A 170 15.55 -8.47 4.37
N TRP A 171 15.39 -8.24 3.06
CA TRP A 171 14.69 -9.14 2.15
C TRP A 171 15.44 -10.48 1.98
N TYR A 172 16.76 -10.47 1.89
CA TYR A 172 17.56 -11.69 1.75
C TYR A 172 17.48 -12.55 3.02
N LYS A 173 17.61 -11.92 4.18
CA LYS A 173 17.48 -12.59 5.48
C LYS A 173 16.08 -13.16 5.70
N ALA A 174 15.03 -12.42 5.33
CA ALA A 174 13.65 -12.87 5.46
C ALA A 174 13.41 -14.19 4.70
N VAL A 175 13.92 -14.31 3.47
CA VAL A 175 13.83 -15.55 2.67
C VAL A 175 14.63 -16.68 3.29
N GLN A 176 15.84 -16.42 3.80
CA GLN A 176 16.65 -17.43 4.47
C GLN A 176 15.97 -17.97 5.75
N GLU A 177 15.40 -17.07 6.57
CA GLU A 177 14.68 -17.43 7.80
C GLU A 177 13.39 -18.20 7.50
N ALA A 178 12.66 -17.81 6.46
CA ALA A 178 11.42 -18.46 6.05
C ALA A 178 11.66 -19.80 5.31
N ALA A 179 12.87 -20.03 4.80
CA ALA A 179 13.19 -21.13 3.86
C ALA A 179 12.19 -21.20 2.68
N GLY A 180 11.72 -20.04 2.21
CA GLY A 180 10.69 -19.92 1.20
C GLY A 180 10.34 -18.46 0.90
N PRO A 181 9.29 -18.20 0.11
CA PRO A 181 8.83 -16.84 -0.17
C PRO A 181 8.56 -16.04 1.10
N ALA A 182 8.99 -14.78 1.12
CA ALA A 182 8.79 -13.92 2.28
C ALA A 182 8.76 -12.44 1.90
N PHE A 183 8.03 -11.67 2.72
CA PHE A 183 8.16 -10.22 2.73
C PHE A 183 9.18 -9.79 3.79
N SER A 184 10.00 -8.81 3.44
CA SER A 184 10.89 -8.20 4.44
C SER A 184 10.09 -7.39 5.46
N PRO A 185 10.63 -7.13 6.66
CA PRO A 185 10.18 -5.99 7.44
C PRO A 185 10.31 -4.70 6.64
N ILE A 186 9.58 -3.64 7.03
CA ILE A 186 9.78 -2.30 6.46
C ILE A 186 11.18 -1.81 6.83
N TYR A 187 11.95 -1.36 5.83
CA TYR A 187 13.31 -0.88 6.03
C TYR A 187 13.60 0.39 5.22
N LYS A 188 14.66 1.10 5.57
CA LYS A 188 15.13 2.26 4.81
C LYS A 188 15.89 1.78 3.59
N HIS A 189 15.48 2.26 2.41
CA HIS A 189 16.15 1.90 1.15
C HIS A 189 17.61 2.39 1.12
N PHE A 190 18.49 1.62 0.46
CA PHE A 190 19.93 1.89 0.45
C PHE A 190 20.32 3.17 -0.29
N VAL A 191 19.66 3.49 -1.38
CA VAL A 191 19.93 4.66 -2.23
C VAL A 191 18.92 5.77 -2.02
N MET A 192 17.64 5.42 -2.04
CA MET A 192 16.54 6.37 -1.78
C MET A 192 16.27 6.38 -0.28
N SER A 193 16.10 7.56 0.29
CA SER A 193 15.89 7.69 1.75
C SER A 193 14.49 7.27 2.21
N ASP A 194 13.73 6.60 1.35
CA ASP A 194 12.34 6.18 1.59
C ASP A 194 12.24 4.85 2.30
N LEU A 195 11.09 4.64 2.95
CA LEU A 195 10.72 3.35 3.53
C LEU A 195 10.24 2.41 2.42
N THR A 196 10.70 1.18 2.47
CA THR A 196 10.35 0.15 1.49
C THR A 196 10.05 -1.18 2.17
N ILE A 197 9.28 -2.01 1.47
CA ILE A 197 9.08 -3.43 1.76
C ILE A 197 9.42 -4.22 0.51
N SER A 198 10.03 -5.38 0.65
CA SER A 198 10.39 -6.24 -0.48
C SER A 198 9.71 -7.59 -0.36
N ALA A 199 9.05 -8.02 -1.43
CA ALA A 199 8.69 -9.42 -1.63
C ALA A 199 9.90 -10.15 -2.23
N ALA A 200 10.30 -11.26 -1.66
CA ALA A 200 11.44 -12.02 -2.13
C ALA A 200 11.15 -13.52 -2.19
N TRP A 201 11.70 -14.18 -3.20
CA TRP A 201 11.57 -15.61 -3.43
C TRP A 201 12.94 -16.25 -3.60
N PRO A 202 13.19 -17.41 -2.96
CA PRO A 202 14.43 -18.12 -3.19
C PRO A 202 14.39 -18.82 -4.56
N ILE A 203 15.55 -18.89 -5.20
CA ILE A 203 15.79 -19.69 -6.41
C ILE A 203 16.86 -20.67 -6.03
N TYR A 204 16.62 -21.95 -6.28
CA TYR A 204 17.54 -23.05 -6.00
C TYR A 204 17.98 -23.69 -7.32
N ASP A 205 19.26 -24.01 -7.42
CA ASP A 205 19.86 -24.78 -8.52
C ASP A 205 19.47 -26.27 -8.45
#